data_8fa2f02c1adf0cf950913c1b863ee193
#
_entry.id   8fa2f02c1adf0cf950913c1b863ee193
#
_cell.length_a   1.000
_cell.length_b   1.000
_cell.length_c   1.000
_cell.angle_alpha   90.00
_cell.angle_beta   90.00
_cell.angle_gamma   90.00
#
_symmetry.space_group_name_H-M   'P 1'
#
loop_
_entity.id
_entity.type
_entity.pdbx_description
1 polymer ?
#
loop_
_entity_poly.entity_id
_entity_poly.type
_entity_poly.pdbx_seq_one_letter_code
_entity_poly.pdbx_strand_id
1 'polypeptide(L)'
;MRADRHEALLDFLLEAVADEGTTPFSANVLAAMRRVVRCEAASYREWSPQQLLESSLAADDPASILPAWSVYPQVRHDDPLAGGTSRGSSLPSREWLGQPLAISDFISDREFRRRGLYAEVCKPLGVRAVMKVFLPTGGATGASLVFDTTRSRFTETDRLTLERLVPHLGQLRRNALARRTYPALIDSTAAARMRLLRLTPRERVVLARAAAGETNTLIAQALFVSPGTVRKHLEHIYDKLEVRTRTEAAAIYTQERVVMESAGLDP
;
A
#
# COMPACT_ATOMS: atom_id res chain seq x y z
N MET A 1 4.35 27.56 -6.18
CA MET A 1 4.44 26.39 -7.09
C MET A 1 5.23 25.19 -6.57
N ARG A 2 6.49 25.34 -6.04
CA ARG A 2 7.21 24.22 -5.39
C ARG A 2 6.66 23.89 -3.99
N ALA A 3 6.33 24.90 -3.19
CA ALA A 3 5.77 24.74 -1.85
C ALA A 3 4.45 23.96 -1.85
N ASP A 4 3.54 24.30 -2.73
CA ASP A 4 2.23 23.67 -2.94
C ASP A 4 2.29 22.16 -3.25
N ARG A 5 3.26 21.71 -4.07
CA ARG A 5 3.44 20.29 -4.34
C ARG A 5 4.09 19.53 -3.17
N HIS A 6 4.94 20.21 -2.40
CA HIS A 6 5.55 19.62 -1.22
C HIS A 6 4.50 19.37 -0.13
N GLU A 7 3.61 20.32 0.08
CA GLU A 7 2.49 20.20 0.99
C GLU A 7 1.55 19.06 0.56
N ALA A 8 1.18 19.01 -0.73
CA ALA A 8 0.37 17.91 -1.27
C ALA A 8 1.02 16.53 -1.09
N LEU A 9 2.35 16.44 -1.18
CA LEU A 9 3.07 15.20 -0.93
C LEU A 9 3.05 14.80 0.54
N LEU A 10 3.20 15.76 1.46
CA LEU A 10 3.09 15.51 2.89
C LEU A 10 1.69 15.05 3.26
N ASP A 11 0.65 15.72 2.74
CA ASP A 11 -0.74 15.30 2.93
C ASP A 11 -0.98 13.87 2.44
N PHE A 12 -0.46 13.53 1.27
CA PHE A 12 -0.56 12.16 0.74
C PHE A 12 0.12 11.15 1.66
N LEU A 13 1.31 11.45 2.18
CA LEU A 13 2.02 10.55 3.09
C LEU A 13 1.28 10.38 4.42
N LEU A 14 0.69 11.44 4.96
CA LEU A 14 -0.12 11.37 6.18
C LEU A 14 -1.37 10.52 5.97
N GLU A 15 -2.12 10.74 4.89
CA GLU A 15 -3.29 9.94 4.54
C GLU A 15 -2.93 8.46 4.31
N ALA A 16 -1.82 8.20 3.60
CA ALA A 16 -1.37 6.86 3.31
C ALA A 16 -0.93 6.08 4.57
N VAL A 17 -0.36 6.78 5.57
CA VAL A 17 0.02 6.19 6.85
C VAL A 17 -1.18 5.97 7.75
N ALA A 18 -2.15 6.91 7.74
CA ALA A 18 -3.37 6.83 8.54
C ALA A 18 -4.38 5.81 7.98
N ASP A 19 -4.23 5.39 6.72
CA ASP A 19 -5.14 4.44 6.08
C ASP A 19 -4.92 3.01 6.57
N GLU A 20 -5.69 2.60 7.56
CA GLU A 20 -5.73 1.24 8.10
C GLU A 20 -6.70 0.32 7.33
N GLY A 21 -7.27 0.78 6.23
CA GLY A 21 -8.23 0.03 5.42
C GLY A 21 -7.64 -1.24 4.81
N THR A 22 -8.55 -2.13 4.41
CA THR A 22 -8.23 -3.36 3.67
C THR A 22 -8.26 -3.16 2.15
N THR A 23 -8.79 -2.02 1.70
CA THR A 23 -8.73 -1.57 0.30
C THR A 23 -7.37 -0.93 0.04
N PRO A 24 -6.61 -1.37 -0.97
CA PRO A 24 -5.24 -0.90 -1.19
C PRO A 24 -5.09 0.62 -1.35
N PHE A 25 -6.10 1.27 -1.92
CA PHE A 25 -6.14 2.73 -2.08
C PHE A 25 -7.57 3.21 -1.82
N SER A 26 -7.81 3.69 -0.62
CA SER A 26 -9.10 4.29 -0.26
C SER A 26 -9.36 5.57 -1.08
N ALA A 27 -10.61 6.04 -1.08
CA ALA A 27 -10.96 7.29 -1.75
C ALA A 27 -10.17 8.48 -1.21
N ASN A 28 -9.84 8.50 0.09
CA ASN A 28 -9.04 9.56 0.71
C ASN A 28 -7.59 9.54 0.22
N VAL A 29 -6.96 8.37 0.18
CA VAL A 29 -5.60 8.21 -0.36
C VAL A 29 -5.54 8.63 -1.83
N LEU A 30 -6.53 8.22 -2.65
CA LEU A 30 -6.61 8.63 -4.05
C LEU A 30 -6.85 10.15 -4.19
N ALA A 31 -7.68 10.75 -3.33
CA ALA A 31 -7.91 12.19 -3.31
C ALA A 31 -6.63 12.97 -2.99
N ALA A 32 -5.81 12.47 -2.05
CA ALA A 32 -4.50 13.05 -1.76
C ALA A 32 -3.54 12.89 -2.96
N MET A 33 -3.53 11.72 -3.61
CA MET A 33 -2.72 11.50 -4.83
C MET A 33 -3.10 12.44 -5.98
N ARG A 34 -4.38 12.76 -6.15
CA ARG A 34 -4.84 13.72 -7.16
C ARG A 34 -4.16 15.08 -7.03
N ARG A 35 -3.97 15.57 -5.78
CA ARG A 35 -3.27 16.84 -5.51
C ARG A 35 -1.79 16.76 -5.89
N VAL A 36 -1.14 15.63 -5.62
CA VAL A 36 0.28 15.39 -5.97
C VAL A 36 0.49 15.36 -7.47
N VAL A 37 -0.35 14.58 -8.19
CA VAL A 37 -0.26 14.37 -9.66
C VAL A 37 -0.97 15.50 -10.42
N ARG A 38 -1.78 16.33 -9.74
CA ARG A 38 -2.56 17.43 -10.32
C ARG A 38 -3.51 16.95 -11.42
N CYS A 39 -4.43 16.10 -11.04
CA CYS A 39 -5.44 15.55 -11.94
C CYS A 39 -6.85 15.67 -11.34
N GLU A 40 -7.87 15.56 -12.16
CA GLU A 40 -9.26 15.71 -11.76
C GLU A 40 -9.87 14.39 -11.28
N ALA A 41 -9.32 13.26 -11.71
CA ALA A 41 -9.70 11.95 -11.19
C ALA A 41 -8.49 11.04 -11.01
N ALA A 42 -8.54 10.21 -9.97
CA ALA A 42 -7.61 9.10 -9.75
C ALA A 42 -8.39 7.85 -9.39
N SER A 43 -8.01 6.72 -9.97
CA SER A 43 -8.65 5.45 -9.68
C SER A 43 -7.63 4.34 -9.53
N TYR A 44 -7.98 3.37 -8.68
CA TYR A 44 -7.29 2.11 -8.55
C TYR A 44 -8.13 0.98 -9.09
N ARG A 45 -7.52 0.04 -9.76
CA ARG A 45 -8.17 -1.19 -10.23
C ARG A 45 -7.23 -2.37 -10.07
N GLU A 46 -7.81 -3.46 -9.59
CA GLU A 46 -7.16 -4.77 -9.54
C GLU A 46 -8.05 -5.79 -10.26
N TRP A 47 -7.46 -6.64 -11.08
CA TRP A 47 -8.20 -7.62 -11.87
C TRP A 47 -7.41 -8.92 -12.04
N SER A 48 -8.16 -10.01 -12.25
CA SER A 48 -7.66 -11.24 -12.86
C SER A 48 -7.99 -11.26 -14.35
N PRO A 49 -7.48 -12.23 -15.14
CA PRO A 49 -7.89 -12.39 -16.53
C PRO A 49 -9.42 -12.54 -16.73
N GLN A 50 -10.13 -13.01 -15.70
CA GLN A 50 -11.55 -13.32 -15.77
C GLN A 50 -12.45 -12.18 -15.25
N GLN A 51 -11.98 -11.38 -14.26
CA GLN A 51 -12.84 -10.41 -13.60
C GLN A 51 -12.10 -9.26 -12.93
N LEU A 52 -12.83 -8.16 -12.71
CA LEU A 52 -12.41 -7.09 -11.80
C LEU A 52 -12.52 -7.59 -10.35
N LEU A 53 -11.43 -7.44 -9.59
CA LEU A 53 -11.33 -7.90 -8.20
C LEU A 53 -11.60 -6.76 -7.21
N GLU A 54 -11.06 -5.58 -7.51
CA GLU A 54 -11.12 -4.41 -6.63
C GLU A 54 -11.12 -3.13 -7.47
N SER A 55 -11.85 -2.11 -7.03
CA SER A 55 -11.77 -0.78 -7.61
C SER A 55 -12.09 0.30 -6.59
N SER A 56 -11.37 1.42 -6.67
CA SER A 56 -11.66 2.64 -5.91
C SER A 56 -11.44 3.86 -6.79
N LEU A 57 -12.13 4.95 -6.46
CA LEU A 57 -12.16 6.17 -7.24
C LEU A 57 -12.16 7.38 -6.32
N ALA A 58 -11.39 8.41 -6.68
CA ALA A 58 -11.55 9.77 -6.18
C ALA A 58 -11.61 10.75 -7.35
N ALA A 59 -12.64 11.57 -7.38
CA ALA A 59 -12.88 12.60 -8.39
C ALA A 59 -13.66 13.76 -7.78
N ASP A 60 -13.71 14.89 -8.48
CA ASP A 60 -14.51 16.03 -8.06
C ASP A 60 -16.01 15.70 -8.15
N ASP A 61 -16.41 14.96 -9.17
CA ASP A 61 -17.76 14.43 -9.35
C ASP A 61 -17.71 12.92 -9.70
N PRO A 62 -17.68 12.03 -8.70
CA PRO A 62 -17.67 10.59 -8.95
C PRO A 62 -18.92 10.09 -9.67
N ALA A 63 -20.07 10.76 -9.48
CA ALA A 63 -21.33 10.34 -10.08
C ALA A 63 -21.35 10.47 -11.61
N SER A 64 -20.63 11.44 -12.17
CA SER A 64 -20.49 11.59 -13.62
C SER A 64 -19.56 10.55 -14.25
N ILE A 65 -18.61 10.01 -13.48
CA ILE A 65 -17.59 9.08 -13.98
C ILE A 65 -18.13 7.65 -14.12
N LEU A 66 -18.96 7.21 -13.18
CA LEU A 66 -19.46 5.83 -13.16
C LEU A 66 -20.20 5.42 -14.44
N PRO A 67 -21.10 6.24 -15.02
CA PRO A 67 -21.77 5.91 -16.29
C PRO A 67 -20.78 5.75 -17.45
N ALA A 68 -19.79 6.64 -17.58
CA ALA A 68 -18.77 6.55 -18.63
C ALA A 68 -17.91 5.28 -18.48
N TRP A 69 -17.62 4.87 -17.25
CA TRP A 69 -16.88 3.64 -17.00
C TRP A 69 -17.67 2.37 -17.29
N SER A 70 -19.01 2.41 -17.25
CA SER A 70 -19.84 1.27 -17.64
C SER A 70 -19.71 0.93 -19.14
N VAL A 71 -19.33 1.90 -19.95
CA VAL A 71 -19.08 1.74 -21.40
C VAL A 71 -17.65 1.28 -21.68
N TYR A 72 -16.70 1.50 -20.77
CA TYR A 72 -15.28 1.17 -20.99
C TYR A 72 -15.02 -0.27 -21.47
N PRO A 73 -15.68 -1.33 -20.97
CA PRO A 73 -15.47 -2.69 -21.45
C PRO A 73 -15.69 -2.85 -22.96
N GLN A 74 -16.59 -2.06 -23.56
CA GLN A 74 -16.94 -2.11 -24.97
C GLN A 74 -15.86 -1.46 -25.85
N VAL A 75 -15.19 -0.40 -25.33
CA VAL A 75 -14.18 0.38 -26.06
C VAL A 75 -12.74 0.09 -25.56
N ARG A 76 -12.58 -0.86 -24.66
CA ARG A 76 -11.29 -1.22 -24.07
C ARG A 76 -10.24 -1.60 -25.11
N HIS A 77 -10.65 -2.18 -26.23
CA HIS A 77 -9.75 -2.57 -27.31
C HIS A 77 -9.07 -1.37 -27.98
N ASP A 78 -9.65 -0.16 -27.82
CA ASP A 78 -9.11 1.11 -28.31
C ASP A 78 -8.15 1.78 -27.32
N ASP A 79 -8.03 1.28 -26.08
CA ASP A 79 -7.14 1.83 -25.06
C ASP A 79 -5.70 1.31 -25.25
N PRO A 80 -4.74 2.17 -25.66
CA PRO A 80 -3.34 1.77 -25.78
C PRO A 80 -2.74 1.26 -24.47
N LEU A 81 -3.33 1.63 -23.34
CA LEU A 81 -2.91 1.24 -21.99
C LEU A 81 -3.77 0.11 -21.39
N ALA A 82 -4.56 -0.60 -22.20
CA ALA A 82 -5.39 -1.70 -21.71
C ALA A 82 -4.61 -2.92 -21.20
N GLY A 83 -3.29 -2.85 -21.20
CA GLY A 83 -2.39 -3.94 -20.83
C GLY A 83 -2.04 -4.77 -22.04
N GLY A 84 -0.99 -4.42 -22.72
CA GLY A 84 -0.15 -5.09 -23.73
C GLY A 84 -0.61 -6.38 -24.38
N THR A 85 -1.85 -6.47 -24.84
CA THR A 85 -2.29 -7.72 -25.43
C THR A 85 -2.96 -7.55 -26.76
N SER A 86 -2.15 -7.69 -27.74
CA SER A 86 -2.57 -8.42 -28.94
C SER A 86 -2.95 -9.83 -28.47
N ARG A 87 -4.25 -10.14 -28.39
CA ARG A 87 -4.79 -11.49 -28.16
C ARG A 87 -4.67 -12.06 -26.73
N GLY A 88 -5.58 -11.67 -25.85
CA GLY A 88 -6.05 -12.58 -24.81
C GLY A 88 -5.39 -12.56 -23.44
N SER A 89 -4.26 -11.94 -23.22
CA SER A 89 -3.72 -11.74 -21.87
C SER A 89 -4.09 -10.35 -21.38
N SER A 90 -4.85 -10.27 -20.29
CA SER A 90 -5.28 -9.00 -19.69
C SER A 90 -4.25 -8.43 -18.71
N LEU A 91 -3.06 -8.99 -18.64
CA LEU A 91 -1.99 -8.56 -17.74
C LEU A 91 -1.01 -7.62 -18.45
N PRO A 92 -0.48 -6.59 -17.77
CA PRO A 92 0.51 -5.69 -18.34
C PRO A 92 1.81 -6.42 -18.64
N SER A 93 2.54 -5.97 -19.67
CA SER A 93 3.90 -6.46 -19.92
C SER A 93 4.82 -6.09 -18.74
N ARG A 94 5.87 -6.87 -18.52
CA ARG A 94 6.84 -6.60 -17.45
C ARG A 94 7.52 -5.24 -17.59
N GLU A 95 7.70 -4.77 -18.80
CA GLU A 95 8.33 -3.49 -19.15
C GLU A 95 7.50 -2.30 -18.68
N TRP A 96 6.18 -2.46 -18.53
CA TRP A 96 5.26 -1.42 -18.12
C TRP A 96 5.12 -1.31 -16.59
N LEU A 97 5.59 -2.33 -15.87
CA LEU A 97 5.46 -2.34 -14.41
C LEU A 97 6.27 -1.22 -13.77
N GLY A 98 5.59 -0.42 -12.99
CA GLY A 98 6.20 0.68 -12.24
C GLY A 98 6.49 1.94 -13.05
N GLN A 99 6.19 1.95 -14.35
CA GLN A 99 6.39 3.14 -15.19
C GLN A 99 5.10 3.95 -15.33
N PRO A 100 5.15 5.28 -15.17
CA PRO A 100 4.05 6.17 -15.52
C PRO A 100 3.94 6.29 -17.05
N LEU A 101 2.92 5.66 -17.62
CA LEU A 101 2.65 5.63 -19.04
C LEU A 101 1.45 6.50 -19.37
N ALA A 102 1.56 7.38 -20.35
CA ALA A 102 0.45 8.16 -20.87
C ALA A 102 0.02 7.67 -22.24
N ILE A 103 -1.25 7.86 -22.60
CA ILE A 103 -1.76 7.53 -23.94
C ILE A 103 -0.92 8.23 -25.03
N SER A 104 -0.46 9.45 -24.76
CA SER A 104 0.39 10.22 -25.68
C SER A 104 1.76 9.60 -25.97
N ASP A 105 2.21 8.60 -25.19
CA ASP A 105 3.45 7.89 -25.45
C ASP A 105 3.31 6.85 -26.58
N PHE A 106 2.08 6.47 -26.91
CA PHE A 106 1.76 5.41 -27.86
C PHE A 106 1.10 5.94 -29.14
N ILE A 107 0.26 6.97 -29.00
CA ILE A 107 -0.50 7.53 -30.13
C ILE A 107 -0.58 9.06 -30.04
N SER A 108 -0.73 9.71 -31.19
CA SER A 108 -0.91 11.16 -31.25
C SER A 108 -2.27 11.59 -30.68
N ASP A 109 -2.38 12.85 -30.20
CA ASP A 109 -3.64 13.44 -29.73
C ASP A 109 -4.75 13.37 -30.81
N ARG A 110 -4.37 13.58 -32.09
CA ARG A 110 -5.29 13.47 -33.23
C ARG A 110 -5.84 12.04 -33.39
N GLU A 111 -5.02 11.04 -33.20
CA GLU A 111 -5.41 9.63 -33.28
C GLU A 111 -6.25 9.24 -32.07
N PHE A 112 -5.86 9.65 -30.87
CA PHE A 112 -6.62 9.41 -29.64
C PHE A 112 -8.05 9.91 -29.75
N ARG A 113 -8.24 11.14 -30.26
CA ARG A 113 -9.58 11.75 -30.41
C ARG A 113 -10.49 11.03 -31.43
N ARG A 114 -9.96 10.15 -32.26
CA ARG A 114 -10.73 9.34 -33.23
C ARG A 114 -11.15 8.00 -32.68
N ARG A 115 -10.65 7.60 -31.51
CA ARG A 115 -10.94 6.31 -30.90
C ARG A 115 -12.23 6.32 -30.11
N GLY A 116 -12.90 5.15 -30.04
CA GLY A 116 -14.10 4.96 -29.23
C GLY A 116 -13.85 5.28 -27.76
N LEU A 117 -12.69 4.93 -27.20
CA LEU A 117 -12.29 5.29 -25.84
C LEU A 117 -12.44 6.81 -25.59
N TYR A 118 -11.95 7.64 -26.51
CA TYR A 118 -12.10 9.08 -26.34
C TYR A 118 -13.56 9.53 -26.48
N ALA A 119 -14.25 9.07 -27.52
CA ALA A 119 -15.61 9.50 -27.83
C ALA A 119 -16.61 9.14 -26.74
N GLU A 120 -16.54 7.92 -26.22
CA GLU A 120 -17.53 7.34 -25.32
C GLU A 120 -17.18 7.52 -23.83
N VAL A 121 -15.90 7.62 -23.49
CA VAL A 121 -15.46 7.69 -22.09
C VAL A 121 -14.82 9.05 -21.76
N CYS A 122 -13.77 9.45 -22.47
CA CYS A 122 -12.99 10.62 -22.09
C CYS A 122 -13.71 11.96 -22.40
N LYS A 123 -14.29 12.09 -23.59
CA LYS A 123 -14.93 13.33 -24.05
C LYS A 123 -16.12 13.76 -23.17
N PRO A 124 -17.06 12.87 -22.81
CA PRO A 124 -18.17 13.23 -21.91
C PRO A 124 -17.70 13.76 -20.55
N LEU A 125 -16.53 13.29 -20.07
CA LEU A 125 -15.92 13.68 -18.79
C LEU A 125 -14.98 14.89 -18.91
N GLY A 126 -14.81 15.45 -20.11
CA GLY A 126 -13.83 16.52 -20.36
C GLY A 126 -12.37 16.07 -20.24
N VAL A 127 -12.09 14.77 -20.13
CA VAL A 127 -10.74 14.21 -20.00
C VAL A 127 -10.00 14.36 -21.33
N ARG A 128 -8.81 14.94 -21.26
CA ARG A 128 -7.94 15.19 -22.42
C ARG A 128 -6.65 14.40 -22.41
N ALA A 129 -6.20 13.99 -21.23
CA ALA A 129 -5.05 13.11 -21.10
C ALA A 129 -5.27 12.09 -19.98
N VAL A 130 -4.77 10.88 -20.21
CA VAL A 130 -4.81 9.74 -19.29
C VAL A 130 -3.39 9.26 -19.06
N MET A 131 -3.04 9.05 -17.79
CA MET A 131 -1.78 8.44 -17.38
C MET A 131 -2.06 7.25 -16.47
N LYS A 132 -1.33 6.15 -16.66
CA LYS A 132 -1.51 4.91 -15.91
C LYS A 132 -0.17 4.40 -15.37
N VAL A 133 -0.22 3.82 -14.17
CA VAL A 133 0.89 3.06 -13.60
C VAL A 133 0.41 1.66 -13.27
N PHE A 134 1.09 0.68 -13.80
CA PHE A 134 0.87 -0.72 -13.45
C PHE A 134 1.73 -1.09 -12.25
N LEU A 135 1.10 -1.58 -11.19
CA LEU A 135 1.81 -1.98 -9.98
C LEU A 135 2.23 -3.45 -10.06
N PRO A 136 3.42 -3.80 -9.55
CA PRO A 136 3.82 -5.20 -9.43
C PRO A 136 2.87 -5.96 -8.49
N THR A 137 2.32 -7.07 -8.97
CA THR A 137 1.36 -7.89 -8.20
C THR A 137 1.94 -9.23 -7.74
N GLY A 138 3.00 -9.70 -8.40
CA GLY A 138 3.66 -10.96 -8.07
C GLY A 138 2.89 -12.23 -8.46
N GLY A 139 1.77 -12.11 -9.22
CA GLY A 139 0.91 -13.25 -9.53
C GLY A 139 0.16 -13.12 -10.86
N ALA A 140 -0.92 -13.87 -10.99
CA ALA A 140 -1.81 -13.88 -12.16
C ALA A 140 -2.84 -12.74 -12.16
N THR A 141 -2.62 -11.69 -11.37
CA THR A 141 -3.48 -10.51 -11.29
C THR A 141 -2.75 -9.29 -11.84
N GLY A 142 -3.51 -8.32 -12.36
CA GLY A 142 -3.02 -6.99 -12.70
C GLY A 142 -3.51 -5.96 -11.70
N ALA A 143 -2.73 -4.92 -11.45
CA ALA A 143 -3.16 -3.77 -10.66
C ALA A 143 -2.66 -2.49 -11.30
N SER A 144 -3.48 -1.45 -11.32
CA SER A 144 -3.10 -0.14 -11.85
C SER A 144 -3.73 1.02 -11.10
N LEU A 145 -3.01 2.13 -11.11
CA LEU A 145 -3.52 3.45 -10.81
C LEU A 145 -3.69 4.20 -12.13
N VAL A 146 -4.82 4.86 -12.28
CA VAL A 146 -5.16 5.66 -13.48
C VAL A 146 -5.43 7.08 -13.02
N PHE A 147 -4.89 8.04 -13.76
CA PHE A 147 -5.01 9.46 -13.51
C PHE A 147 -5.56 10.14 -14.76
N ASP A 148 -6.68 10.84 -14.60
CA ASP A 148 -7.39 11.53 -15.68
C ASP A 148 -7.32 13.03 -15.48
N THR A 149 -6.95 13.78 -16.54
CA THR A 149 -6.85 15.24 -16.46
C THR A 149 -7.53 15.93 -17.62
N THR A 150 -8.13 17.11 -17.34
CA THR A 150 -8.66 18.02 -18.34
C THR A 150 -7.56 18.84 -19.03
N ARG A 151 -6.34 18.83 -18.53
CA ARG A 151 -5.15 19.39 -19.17
C ARG A 151 -4.81 18.59 -20.43
N SER A 152 -4.17 19.24 -21.39
CA SER A 152 -3.78 18.59 -22.65
C SER A 152 -2.76 17.46 -22.48
N ARG A 153 -1.98 17.46 -21.40
CA ARG A 153 -0.97 16.43 -21.08
C ARG A 153 -0.54 16.50 -19.61
N PHE A 154 0.03 15.42 -19.13
CA PHE A 154 0.81 15.39 -17.91
C PHE A 154 2.20 15.99 -18.15
N THR A 155 2.75 16.69 -17.16
CA THR A 155 4.09 17.27 -17.25
C THR A 155 5.14 16.22 -16.90
N GLU A 156 6.39 16.46 -17.30
CA GLU A 156 7.51 15.60 -16.90
C GLU A 156 7.65 15.54 -15.37
N THR A 157 7.37 16.64 -14.68
CA THR A 157 7.37 16.66 -13.21
C THR A 157 6.28 15.76 -12.61
N ASP A 158 5.11 15.66 -13.24
CA ASP A 158 4.05 14.74 -12.78
C ASP A 158 4.51 13.29 -12.91
N ARG A 159 5.15 12.95 -14.04
CA ARG A 159 5.71 11.61 -14.30
C ARG A 159 6.81 11.24 -13.31
N LEU A 160 7.83 12.09 -13.16
CA LEU A 160 8.94 11.85 -12.24
C LEU A 160 8.50 11.75 -10.78
N THR A 161 7.49 12.54 -10.39
CA THR A 161 6.93 12.45 -9.04
C THR A 161 6.26 11.10 -8.83
N LEU A 162 5.45 10.66 -9.79
CA LEU A 162 4.74 9.39 -9.71
C LEU A 162 5.72 8.20 -9.76
N GLU A 163 6.72 8.24 -10.62
CA GLU A 163 7.77 7.21 -10.72
C GLU A 163 8.47 7.00 -9.37
N ARG A 164 8.84 8.08 -8.68
CA ARG A 164 9.43 8.01 -7.34
C ARG A 164 8.50 7.45 -6.29
N LEU A 165 7.19 7.63 -6.44
CA LEU A 165 6.19 7.09 -5.52
C LEU A 165 5.89 5.62 -5.74
N VAL A 166 6.15 5.06 -6.90
CA VAL A 166 5.78 3.67 -7.26
C VAL A 166 6.23 2.64 -6.21
N PRO A 167 7.46 2.64 -5.69
CA PRO A 167 7.86 1.67 -4.66
C PRO A 167 6.98 1.75 -3.41
N HIS A 168 6.62 2.97 -2.98
CA HIS A 168 5.75 3.22 -1.82
C HIS A 168 4.31 2.79 -2.11
N LEU A 169 3.80 3.05 -3.32
CA LEU A 169 2.47 2.61 -3.76
C LEU A 169 2.37 1.07 -3.76
N GLY A 170 3.41 0.40 -4.25
CA GLY A 170 3.52 -1.05 -4.16
C GLY A 170 3.49 -1.56 -2.71
N GLN A 171 4.15 -0.87 -1.78
CA GLN A 171 4.14 -1.22 -0.36
C GLN A 171 2.76 -0.98 0.28
N LEU A 172 2.10 0.16 0.00
CA LEU A 172 0.74 0.43 0.48
C LEU A 172 -0.23 -0.67 0.05
N ARG A 173 -0.16 -1.08 -1.23
CA ARG A 173 -0.96 -2.19 -1.73
C ARG A 173 -0.69 -3.49 -0.95
N ARG A 174 0.57 -3.87 -0.77
CA ARG A 174 0.93 -5.07 -0.01
C ARG A 174 0.42 -5.03 1.42
N ASN A 175 0.54 -3.89 2.10
CA ASN A 175 0.07 -3.72 3.47
C ASN A 175 -1.45 -3.89 3.59
N ALA A 176 -2.23 -3.28 2.69
CA ALA A 176 -3.68 -3.41 2.68
C ALA A 176 -4.13 -4.85 2.40
N LEU A 177 -3.50 -5.53 1.43
CA LEU A 177 -3.77 -6.93 1.15
C LEU A 177 -3.39 -7.86 2.32
N ALA A 178 -2.28 -7.58 3.00
CA ALA A 178 -1.89 -8.32 4.19
C ALA A 178 -2.93 -8.15 5.31
N ARG A 179 -3.41 -6.93 5.56
CA ARG A 179 -4.50 -6.68 6.52
C ARG A 179 -5.78 -7.44 6.17
N ARG A 180 -6.11 -7.53 4.89
CA ARG A 180 -7.29 -8.27 4.42
C ARG A 180 -7.14 -9.78 4.57
N THR A 181 -5.94 -10.31 4.30
CA THR A 181 -5.70 -11.77 4.31
C THR A 181 -5.46 -12.31 5.73
N TYR A 182 -4.83 -11.50 6.58
CA TYR A 182 -4.42 -11.91 7.92
C TYR A 182 -4.88 -10.91 9.00
N PRO A 183 -6.18 -10.58 9.10
CA PRO A 183 -6.64 -9.57 10.04
C PRO A 183 -6.32 -9.95 11.49
N ALA A 184 -6.59 -11.18 11.89
CA ALA A 184 -6.32 -11.67 13.24
C ALA A 184 -4.81 -11.68 13.59
N LEU A 185 -3.93 -11.91 12.60
CA LEU A 185 -2.49 -11.90 12.83
C LEU A 185 -1.97 -10.46 13.02
N ILE A 186 -2.47 -9.51 12.25
CA ILE A 186 -2.06 -8.10 12.34
C ILE A 186 -2.57 -7.49 13.64
N ASP A 187 -3.85 -7.72 14.00
CA ASP A 187 -4.41 -7.26 15.26
C ASP A 187 -3.67 -7.85 16.45
N SER A 188 -3.34 -9.15 16.40
CA SER A 188 -2.57 -9.81 17.46
C SER A 188 -1.14 -9.26 17.55
N THR A 189 -0.50 -8.95 16.43
CA THR A 189 0.86 -8.40 16.39
C THR A 189 0.88 -6.95 16.89
N ALA A 190 -0.07 -6.12 16.48
CA ALA A 190 -0.19 -4.74 16.97
C ALA A 190 -0.47 -4.70 18.48
N ALA A 191 -1.38 -5.54 18.97
CA ALA A 191 -1.66 -5.67 20.39
C ALA A 191 -0.43 -6.19 21.16
N ALA A 192 0.28 -7.17 20.64
CA ALA A 192 1.52 -7.69 21.23
C ALA A 192 2.59 -6.60 21.31
N ARG A 193 2.77 -5.80 20.25
CA ARG A 193 3.71 -4.69 20.22
C ARG A 193 3.37 -3.62 21.25
N MET A 194 2.09 -3.24 21.35
CA MET A 194 1.64 -2.28 22.39
C MET A 194 1.89 -2.79 23.81
N ARG A 195 1.74 -4.09 24.06
CA ARG A 195 2.08 -4.70 25.36
C ARG A 195 3.59 -4.69 25.60
N LEU A 196 4.41 -5.02 24.62
CA LEU A 196 5.87 -4.97 24.75
C LEU A 196 6.39 -3.54 25.02
N LEU A 197 5.74 -2.51 24.49
CA LEU A 197 6.09 -1.11 24.79
C LEU A 197 5.86 -0.72 26.26
N ARG A 198 5.01 -1.44 27.00
CA ARG A 198 4.80 -1.24 28.46
C ARG A 198 5.92 -1.80 29.32
N LEU A 199 6.83 -2.60 28.73
CA LEU A 199 7.96 -3.16 29.47
C LEU A 199 9.04 -2.10 29.67
N THR A 200 9.60 -2.07 30.88
CA THR A 200 10.79 -1.28 31.17
C THR A 200 12.01 -1.83 30.42
N PRO A 201 13.09 -1.05 30.23
CA PRO A 201 14.32 -1.55 29.60
C PRO A 201 14.86 -2.81 30.29
N ARG A 202 14.76 -2.89 31.62
CA ARG A 202 15.22 -4.05 32.38
C ARG A 202 14.38 -5.29 32.14
N GLU A 203 13.06 -5.14 32.07
CA GLU A 203 12.12 -6.22 31.77
C GLU A 203 12.31 -6.73 30.33
N ARG A 204 12.60 -5.86 29.38
CA ARG A 204 12.91 -6.28 27.99
C ARG A 204 14.14 -7.15 27.93
N VAL A 205 15.21 -6.78 28.64
CA VAL A 205 16.45 -7.60 28.69
C VAL A 205 16.16 -8.96 29.32
N VAL A 206 15.39 -9.01 30.43
CA VAL A 206 15.01 -10.28 31.06
C VAL A 206 14.18 -11.14 30.10
N LEU A 207 13.20 -10.55 29.40
CA LEU A 207 12.36 -11.26 28.44
C LEU A 207 13.15 -11.79 27.26
N ALA A 208 14.07 -11.00 26.69
CA ALA A 208 14.94 -11.40 25.59
C ALA A 208 15.77 -12.66 25.94
N ARG A 209 16.38 -12.67 27.13
CA ARG A 209 17.15 -13.83 27.61
C ARG A 209 16.25 -15.03 27.92
N ALA A 210 15.05 -14.76 28.47
CA ALA A 210 14.06 -15.81 28.70
C ALA A 210 13.58 -16.45 27.38
N ALA A 211 13.41 -15.66 26.33
CA ALA A 211 13.04 -16.14 25.00
C ALA A 211 14.19 -16.92 24.31
N ALA A 212 15.44 -16.58 24.63
CA ALA A 212 16.62 -17.36 24.22
C ALA A 212 16.78 -18.69 24.99
N GLY A 213 15.87 -19.03 25.90
CA GLY A 213 15.88 -20.30 26.64
C GLY A 213 16.75 -20.32 27.90
N GLU A 214 17.33 -19.18 28.31
CA GLU A 214 18.18 -19.11 29.52
C GLU A 214 17.37 -19.37 30.78
N THR A 215 17.91 -20.11 31.74
CA THR A 215 17.30 -20.32 33.07
C THR A 215 17.34 -19.05 33.93
N ASN A 216 16.46 -18.93 34.94
CA ASN A 216 16.48 -17.79 35.84
C ASN A 216 17.83 -17.60 36.54
N THR A 217 18.56 -18.68 36.77
CA THR A 217 19.94 -18.66 37.36
C THR A 217 20.94 -18.03 36.39
N LEU A 218 20.92 -18.43 35.11
CA LEU A 218 21.78 -17.85 34.06
C LEU A 218 21.47 -16.36 33.82
N ILE A 219 20.18 -16.01 33.77
CA ILE A 219 19.74 -14.61 33.63
C ILE A 219 20.24 -13.79 34.84
N ALA A 220 20.08 -14.33 36.04
CA ALA A 220 20.50 -13.67 37.28
C ALA A 220 22.02 -13.41 37.33
N GLN A 221 22.83 -14.39 36.94
CA GLN A 221 24.28 -14.25 36.83
C GLN A 221 24.67 -13.16 35.81
N ALA A 222 24.07 -13.20 34.63
CA ALA A 222 24.35 -12.25 33.55
C ALA A 222 23.92 -10.80 33.89
N LEU A 223 22.92 -10.65 34.74
CA LEU A 223 22.38 -9.34 35.12
C LEU A 223 22.83 -8.86 36.51
N PHE A 224 23.68 -9.62 37.19
CA PHE A 224 24.20 -9.35 38.53
C PHE A 224 23.09 -9.14 39.59
N VAL A 225 22.05 -9.99 39.55
CA VAL A 225 20.94 -9.99 40.48
C VAL A 225 20.66 -11.39 41.05
N SER A 226 19.73 -11.53 41.98
CA SER A 226 19.34 -12.84 42.48
C SER A 226 18.35 -13.55 41.54
N PRO A 227 18.31 -14.91 41.50
CA PRO A 227 17.28 -15.64 40.76
C PRO A 227 15.84 -15.28 41.20
N GLY A 228 15.65 -14.91 42.46
CA GLY A 228 14.36 -14.40 42.99
C GLY A 228 13.98 -13.07 42.36
N THR A 229 14.94 -12.18 42.10
CA THR A 229 14.70 -10.90 41.39
C THR A 229 14.29 -11.14 39.97
N VAL A 230 14.93 -12.08 39.26
CA VAL A 230 14.53 -12.45 37.89
C VAL A 230 13.11 -13.00 37.86
N ARG A 231 12.75 -13.85 38.85
CA ARG A 231 11.39 -14.37 38.95
C ARG A 231 10.35 -13.24 39.11
N LYS A 232 10.60 -12.27 39.97
CA LYS A 232 9.71 -11.09 40.13
C LYS A 232 9.59 -10.28 38.84
N HIS A 233 10.69 -10.09 38.10
CA HIS A 233 10.64 -9.43 36.79
C HIS A 233 9.76 -10.21 35.80
N LEU A 234 9.87 -11.53 35.76
CA LEU A 234 9.05 -12.38 34.87
C LEU A 234 7.57 -12.32 35.27
N GLU A 235 7.23 -12.32 36.55
CA GLU A 235 5.86 -12.14 37.03
C GLU A 235 5.29 -10.81 36.52
N HIS A 236 6.00 -9.68 36.69
CA HIS A 236 5.58 -8.38 36.16
C HIS A 236 5.48 -8.33 34.63
N ILE A 237 6.38 -9.05 33.94
CA ILE A 237 6.32 -9.17 32.48
C ILE A 237 5.05 -9.92 32.06
N TYR A 238 4.71 -11.02 32.75
CA TYR A 238 3.51 -11.80 32.45
C TYR A 238 2.23 -10.97 32.65
N ASP A 239 2.18 -10.21 33.72
CA ASP A 239 1.05 -9.29 33.97
C ASP A 239 0.92 -8.22 32.88
N LYS A 240 2.05 -7.58 32.48
CA LYS A 240 2.04 -6.55 31.43
C LYS A 240 1.74 -7.08 30.04
N LEU A 241 2.18 -8.31 29.73
CA LEU A 241 1.91 -8.98 28.47
C LEU A 241 0.56 -9.71 28.46
N GLU A 242 -0.12 -9.78 29.61
CA GLU A 242 -1.40 -10.50 29.78
C GLU A 242 -1.29 -11.99 29.43
N VAL A 243 -0.18 -12.62 29.84
CA VAL A 243 0.12 -14.04 29.62
C VAL A 243 0.31 -14.77 30.95
N ARG A 244 0.23 -16.10 30.91
CA ARG A 244 0.34 -16.92 32.12
C ARG A 244 1.63 -17.73 32.19
N THR A 245 2.32 -17.89 31.08
CA THR A 245 3.47 -18.78 30.99
C THR A 245 4.66 -18.11 30.37
N ARG A 246 5.84 -18.62 30.71
CA ARG A 246 7.11 -18.22 30.09
C ARG A 246 7.10 -18.45 28.58
N THR A 247 6.52 -19.55 28.12
CA THR A 247 6.47 -19.93 26.72
C THR A 247 5.61 -18.94 25.93
N GLU A 248 4.47 -18.51 26.46
CA GLU A 248 3.62 -17.49 25.85
C GLU A 248 4.35 -16.14 25.74
N ALA A 249 5.04 -15.71 26.81
CA ALA A 249 5.79 -14.47 26.80
C ALA A 249 6.96 -14.52 25.78
N ALA A 250 7.67 -15.64 25.69
CA ALA A 250 8.73 -15.87 24.74
C ALA A 250 8.20 -15.88 23.28
N ALA A 251 7.04 -16.47 23.04
CA ALA A 251 6.39 -16.50 21.71
C ALA A 251 6.06 -15.08 21.23
N ILE A 252 5.45 -14.25 22.08
CA ILE A 252 5.15 -12.83 21.78
C ILE A 252 6.44 -12.08 21.40
N TYR A 253 7.49 -12.23 22.18
CA TYR A 253 8.78 -11.56 21.93
C TYR A 253 9.41 -12.00 20.61
N THR A 254 9.43 -13.31 20.34
CA THR A 254 10.02 -13.86 19.12
C THR A 254 9.25 -13.45 17.87
N GLN A 255 7.92 -13.44 17.95
CA GLN A 255 7.07 -13.01 16.84
C GLN A 255 7.32 -11.55 16.47
N GLU A 256 7.40 -10.66 17.45
CA GLU A 256 7.69 -9.24 17.21
C GLU A 256 9.08 -9.03 16.62
N ARG A 257 10.09 -9.76 17.09
CA ARG A 257 11.44 -9.67 16.57
C ARG A 257 11.53 -10.06 15.09
N VAL A 258 10.86 -11.12 14.68
CA VAL A 258 10.77 -11.53 13.26
C VAL A 258 10.13 -10.44 12.41
N VAL A 259 9.09 -9.78 12.91
CA VAL A 259 8.43 -8.67 12.20
C VAL A 259 9.35 -7.47 12.06
N MET A 260 10.10 -7.10 13.11
CA MET A 260 11.05 -5.98 13.08
C MET A 260 12.22 -6.26 12.13
N GLU A 261 12.82 -7.44 12.17
CA GLU A 261 13.89 -7.86 11.26
C GLU A 261 13.41 -7.85 9.79
N SER A 262 12.19 -8.31 9.53
CA SER A 262 11.60 -8.29 8.17
C SER A 262 11.28 -6.89 7.67
N ALA A 263 11.08 -5.93 8.57
CA ALA A 263 10.85 -4.53 8.28
C ALA A 263 12.13 -3.69 8.13
N GLY A 264 13.31 -4.30 8.34
CA GLY A 264 14.61 -3.61 8.29
C GLY A 264 14.82 -2.61 9.43
N LEU A 265 14.07 -2.76 10.53
CA LEU A 265 14.20 -1.95 11.74
C LEU A 265 15.05 -2.75 12.73
N ASP A 266 16.23 -2.23 13.04
CA ASP A 266 17.11 -2.82 14.07
C ASP A 266 16.46 -2.67 15.46
N PRO A 267 16.45 -3.70 16.33
CA PRO A 267 15.75 -3.71 17.60
C PRO A 267 16.37 -2.79 18.66
#